data_64f307f47e14e873f8adeb633fd29236
#
_entry.id   64f307f47e14e873f8adeb633fd29236
#
_cell.length_a   1.000
_cell.length_b   1.000
_cell.length_c   1.000
_cell.angle_alpha   90.00
_cell.angle_beta   90.00
_cell.angle_gamma   90.00
#
_symmetry.space_group_name_H-M   'P 1'
#
loop_
_entity.id
_entity.type
_entity.pdbx_description
1 polymer ?
#
loop_
_entity_poly.entity_id
_entity_poly.type
_entity_poly.pdbx_seq_one_letter_code
_entity_poly.pdbx_strand_id
1 'polypeptide(L)'
;MLNFKNIYYEWYLDGGGREWIKYVGQYDFPKFNSIMEMCSGPGFMGYFLARKYNVKDIHLVDIYPSCFESIEKTNLENNLDAKFYLSDTFDNYDGPMVDFICSNPPHLVAKPETLKQYTEYDPRIWVDEDWHFHKKFFKDLHKYLKVGGHLLLMENKFAFGNEMIYSMCNRLEHIKEWQINERVYSVLFKYHDKEFINKEKESYLI
;
A
#
# COMPACT_ATOMS: atom_id res chain seq x y z
N MET A 1 -17.04 8.75 -15.69
CA MET A 1 -16.11 9.27 -14.65
C MET A 1 -16.73 8.93 -13.30
N LEU A 2 -16.00 8.27 -12.40
CA LEU A 2 -16.52 7.92 -11.06
C LEU A 2 -16.91 9.21 -10.33
N ASN A 3 -18.16 9.29 -9.87
CA ASN A 3 -18.64 10.44 -9.10
C ASN A 3 -18.29 10.25 -7.63
N PHE A 4 -17.03 10.48 -7.30
CA PHE A 4 -16.50 10.27 -5.97
C PHE A 4 -16.86 11.45 -5.07
N LYS A 5 -17.71 11.24 -4.07
CA LYS A 5 -18.17 12.29 -3.15
C LYS A 5 -17.35 12.31 -1.86
N ASN A 6 -17.34 11.18 -1.15
CA ASN A 6 -16.71 11.05 0.16
C ASN A 6 -16.04 9.66 0.30
N ILE A 7 -14.96 9.63 1.08
CA ILE A 7 -14.44 8.41 1.70
C ILE A 7 -14.81 8.51 3.18
N TYR A 8 -15.55 7.50 3.68
CA TYR A 8 -15.87 7.40 5.10
C TYR A 8 -14.69 6.78 5.84
N TYR A 9 -14.36 7.30 7.01
CA TYR A 9 -13.26 6.78 7.81
C TYR A 9 -13.38 7.19 9.27
N GLU A 10 -12.86 6.36 10.14
CA GLU A 10 -12.53 6.74 11.50
C GLU A 10 -11.20 7.49 11.50
N TRP A 11 -11.07 8.56 12.29
CA TRP A 11 -9.92 9.46 12.22
C TRP A 11 -8.56 8.77 12.44
N TYR A 12 -8.51 7.71 13.26
CA TYR A 12 -7.30 6.94 13.54
C TYR A 12 -6.90 5.97 12.41
N LEU A 13 -7.77 5.75 11.43
CA LEU A 13 -7.50 4.94 10.25
C LEU A 13 -7.05 5.76 9.03
N ASP A 14 -6.86 7.07 9.17
CA ASP A 14 -6.40 7.91 8.04
C ASP A 14 -5.00 7.51 7.57
N GLY A 15 -4.11 7.12 8.49
CA GLY A 15 -2.80 6.58 8.17
C GLY A 15 -1.93 7.47 7.26
N GLY A 16 -2.28 8.74 7.09
CA GLY A 16 -1.58 9.63 6.16
C GLY A 16 -2.04 9.52 4.70
N GLY A 17 -3.10 8.76 4.41
CA GLY A 17 -3.63 8.60 3.05
C GLY A 17 -4.05 9.92 2.41
N ARG A 18 -4.60 10.87 3.18
CA ARG A 18 -4.95 12.21 2.68
C ARG A 18 -3.72 13.06 2.36
N GLU A 19 -2.65 12.95 3.15
CA GLU A 19 -1.38 13.61 2.83
C GLU A 19 -0.78 13.02 1.55
N TRP A 20 -0.82 11.71 1.41
CA TRP A 20 -0.37 11.06 0.19
C TRP A 20 -1.13 11.59 -1.04
N ILE A 21 -2.45 11.70 -0.99
CA ILE A 21 -3.26 12.26 -2.09
C ILE A 21 -2.80 13.67 -2.45
N LYS A 22 -2.52 14.50 -1.47
CA LYS A 22 -2.08 15.88 -1.65
C LYS A 22 -0.71 16.01 -2.30
N TYR A 23 0.25 15.18 -1.88
CA TYR A 23 1.65 15.34 -2.30
C TYR A 23 2.06 14.40 -3.44
N VAL A 24 1.48 13.22 -3.52
CA VAL A 24 1.86 12.17 -4.48
C VAL A 24 0.75 11.88 -5.49
N GLY A 25 -0.48 11.83 -5.06
CA GLY A 25 -1.62 11.46 -5.91
C GLY A 25 -1.86 12.38 -7.11
N GLN A 26 -1.30 13.59 -7.12
CA GLN A 26 -1.37 14.51 -8.26
C GLN A 26 -0.50 14.08 -9.46
N TYR A 27 0.54 13.26 -9.24
CA TYR A 27 1.40 12.78 -10.31
C TYR A 27 0.73 11.70 -11.14
N ASP A 28 1.20 11.55 -12.39
CA ASP A 28 0.71 10.49 -13.26
C ASP A 28 1.45 9.18 -13.00
N PHE A 29 0.66 8.12 -12.91
CA PHE A 29 1.11 6.75 -12.80
C PHE A 29 0.86 5.99 -14.10
N PRO A 30 1.55 4.87 -14.34
CA PRO A 30 1.22 3.99 -15.46
C PRO A 30 -0.24 3.57 -15.41
N LYS A 31 -0.87 3.38 -16.58
CA LYS A 31 -2.26 2.93 -16.66
C LYS A 31 -2.40 1.48 -16.17
N PHE A 32 -3.49 1.20 -15.49
CA PHE A 32 -3.84 -0.12 -14.97
C PHE A 32 -5.36 -0.31 -15.02
N ASN A 33 -5.82 -1.57 -15.01
CA ASN A 33 -7.23 -1.92 -15.09
C ASN A 33 -7.77 -2.51 -13.77
N SER A 34 -6.88 -2.98 -12.90
CA SER A 34 -7.19 -3.51 -11.58
C SER A 34 -6.22 -2.98 -10.54
N ILE A 35 -6.73 -2.69 -9.35
CA ILE A 35 -5.93 -2.14 -8.25
C ILE A 35 -6.23 -2.87 -6.95
N MET A 36 -5.18 -3.12 -6.17
CA MET A 36 -5.27 -3.53 -4.78
C MET A 36 -4.64 -2.46 -3.88
N GLU A 37 -5.32 -2.09 -2.81
CA GLU A 37 -4.69 -1.38 -1.69
C GLU A 37 -4.50 -2.37 -0.55
N MET A 38 -3.25 -2.63 -0.19
CA MET A 38 -2.85 -3.46 0.94
C MET A 38 -2.64 -2.55 2.15
N CYS A 39 -3.04 -2.99 3.35
CA CYS A 39 -3.19 -2.15 4.54
C CYS A 39 -4.10 -0.97 4.24
N SER A 40 -5.26 -1.27 3.65
CA SER A 40 -6.10 -0.28 3.00
C SER A 40 -6.73 0.73 3.98
N GLY A 41 -6.91 0.35 5.24
CA GLY A 41 -7.77 1.12 6.10
C GLY A 41 -9.10 1.41 5.39
N PRO A 42 -9.53 2.67 5.28
CA PRO A 42 -10.75 3.04 4.55
C PRO A 42 -10.59 3.14 3.03
N GLY A 43 -9.42 2.82 2.47
CA GLY A 43 -9.18 2.76 1.02
C GLY A 43 -8.78 4.09 0.37
N PHE A 44 -8.07 4.98 1.04
CA PHE A 44 -7.74 6.31 0.51
C PHE A 44 -6.98 6.27 -0.81
N MET A 45 -5.90 5.49 -0.89
CA MET A 45 -5.07 5.42 -2.09
C MET A 45 -5.79 4.68 -3.22
N GLY A 46 -6.39 3.54 -2.91
CA GLY A 46 -7.11 2.69 -3.86
C GLY A 46 -8.28 3.40 -4.51
N TYR A 47 -9.16 4.00 -3.72
CA TYR A 47 -10.28 4.78 -4.24
C TYR A 47 -9.85 6.01 -5.03
N PHE A 48 -8.84 6.73 -4.55
CA PHE A 48 -8.33 7.90 -5.26
C PHE A 48 -7.77 7.53 -6.63
N LEU A 49 -6.91 6.49 -6.69
CA LEU A 49 -6.30 6.03 -7.93
C LEU A 49 -7.34 5.41 -8.86
N ALA A 50 -8.27 4.62 -8.33
CA ALA A 50 -9.36 4.05 -9.12
C ALA A 50 -10.22 5.14 -9.78
N ARG A 51 -10.54 6.20 -9.05
CA ARG A 51 -11.22 7.37 -9.60
C ARG A 51 -10.41 8.07 -10.68
N LYS A 52 -9.13 8.34 -10.40
CA LYS A 52 -8.23 9.08 -11.31
C LYS A 52 -8.09 8.36 -12.65
N TYR A 53 -8.00 7.03 -12.64
CA TYR A 53 -7.78 6.21 -13.84
C TYR A 53 -9.02 5.50 -14.37
N ASN A 54 -10.20 5.76 -13.77
CA ASN A 54 -11.47 5.13 -14.12
C ASN A 54 -11.43 3.60 -14.03
N VAL A 55 -10.76 3.08 -13.00
CA VAL A 55 -10.68 1.65 -12.68
C VAL A 55 -11.89 1.24 -11.86
N LYS A 56 -12.46 0.06 -12.17
CA LYS A 56 -13.62 -0.49 -11.46
C LYS A 56 -13.30 -1.74 -10.66
N ASP A 57 -12.22 -2.42 -11.01
CA ASP A 57 -11.76 -3.61 -10.31
C ASP A 57 -10.85 -3.19 -9.15
N ILE A 58 -11.46 -3.04 -7.97
CA ILE A 58 -10.85 -2.46 -6.77
C ILE A 58 -10.89 -3.48 -5.64
N HIS A 59 -9.73 -3.82 -5.11
CA HIS A 59 -9.53 -4.74 -4.00
C HIS A 59 -8.91 -4.00 -2.83
N LEU A 60 -9.55 -4.04 -1.67
CA LEU A 60 -9.09 -3.43 -0.43
C LEU A 60 -8.81 -4.53 0.58
N VAL A 61 -7.57 -4.59 1.07
CA VAL A 61 -7.11 -5.65 1.96
C VAL A 61 -6.60 -5.04 3.25
N ASP A 62 -7.17 -5.46 4.38
CA ASP A 62 -6.72 -5.01 5.70
C ASP A 62 -6.93 -6.11 6.75
N ILE A 63 -6.11 -6.05 7.81
CA ILE A 63 -6.25 -6.94 8.96
C ILE A 63 -7.28 -6.42 9.98
N TYR A 64 -7.71 -5.16 9.85
CA TYR A 64 -8.55 -4.48 10.81
C TYR A 64 -10.03 -4.50 10.37
N PRO A 65 -10.90 -5.23 11.08
CA PRO A 65 -12.28 -5.47 10.61
C PRO A 65 -13.15 -4.21 10.60
N SER A 66 -12.85 -3.18 11.39
CA SER A 66 -13.66 -1.95 11.42
C SER A 66 -13.57 -1.15 10.10
N CYS A 67 -12.60 -1.43 9.24
CA CYS A 67 -12.52 -0.83 7.91
C CYS A 67 -13.72 -1.19 7.03
N PHE A 68 -14.33 -2.36 7.24
CA PHE A 68 -15.43 -2.86 6.43
C PHE A 68 -16.61 -1.89 6.38
N GLU A 69 -17.07 -1.38 7.53
CA GLU A 69 -18.20 -0.44 7.59
C GLU A 69 -17.92 0.86 6.82
N SER A 70 -16.70 1.39 6.94
CA SER A 70 -16.27 2.59 6.21
C SER A 70 -16.25 2.35 4.70
N ILE A 71 -15.79 1.17 4.28
CA ILE A 71 -15.72 0.78 2.87
C ILE A 71 -17.13 0.59 2.28
N GLU A 72 -18.03 -0.10 3.00
CA GLU A 72 -19.41 -0.26 2.56
C GLU A 72 -20.12 1.08 2.37
N LYS A 73 -19.99 1.99 3.33
CA LYS A 73 -20.55 3.34 3.22
C LYS A 73 -19.97 4.09 2.01
N THR A 74 -18.66 4.02 1.80
CA THR A 74 -17.99 4.65 0.67
C THR A 74 -18.49 4.09 -0.66
N ASN A 75 -18.62 2.77 -0.77
CA ASN A 75 -19.16 2.10 -1.94
C ASN A 75 -20.58 2.57 -2.25
N LEU A 76 -21.46 2.55 -1.25
CA LEU A 76 -22.86 2.94 -1.39
C LEU A 76 -23.01 4.40 -1.87
N GLU A 77 -22.33 5.33 -1.22
CA GLU A 77 -22.41 6.77 -1.52
C GLU A 77 -21.85 7.13 -2.89
N ASN A 78 -20.89 6.36 -3.39
CA ASN A 78 -20.21 6.66 -4.64
C ASN A 78 -20.61 5.73 -5.79
N ASN A 79 -21.53 4.79 -5.55
CA ASN A 79 -21.93 3.74 -6.49
C ASN A 79 -20.71 2.97 -7.03
N LEU A 80 -19.89 2.47 -6.08
CA LEU A 80 -18.71 1.68 -6.32
C LEU A 80 -18.95 0.24 -5.84
N ASP A 81 -18.12 -0.68 -6.30
CA ASP A 81 -18.14 -2.10 -5.93
C ASP A 81 -16.71 -2.56 -5.57
N ALA A 82 -16.03 -1.80 -4.70
CA ALA A 82 -14.75 -2.22 -4.18
C ALA A 82 -14.94 -3.39 -3.22
N LYS A 83 -14.15 -4.44 -3.42
CA LYS A 83 -14.19 -5.66 -2.61
C LYS A 83 -13.25 -5.52 -1.43
N PHE A 84 -13.74 -5.79 -0.22
CA PHE A 84 -12.93 -5.81 0.98
C PHE A 84 -12.59 -7.23 1.39
N TYR A 85 -11.33 -7.45 1.73
CA TYR A 85 -10.80 -8.72 2.22
C TYR A 85 -10.18 -8.51 3.60
N LEU A 86 -10.76 -9.15 4.61
CA LEU A 86 -10.18 -9.16 5.96
C LEU A 86 -9.03 -10.19 5.98
N SER A 87 -7.81 -9.71 5.90
CA SER A 87 -6.64 -10.56 5.70
C SER A 87 -5.37 -9.98 6.30
N ASP A 88 -4.57 -10.83 6.91
CA ASP A 88 -3.18 -10.52 7.21
C ASP A 88 -2.35 -10.72 5.95
N THR A 89 -1.99 -9.62 5.29
CA THR A 89 -1.41 -9.63 3.95
C THR A 89 -2.31 -10.40 2.96
N PHE A 90 -1.85 -11.48 2.37
CA PHE A 90 -2.56 -12.26 1.37
C PHE A 90 -3.19 -13.56 1.89
N ASP A 91 -3.16 -13.84 3.21
CA ASP A 91 -3.59 -15.14 3.75
C ASP A 91 -5.03 -15.54 3.38
N ASN A 92 -5.95 -14.59 3.45
CA ASN A 92 -7.35 -14.80 3.13
C ASN A 92 -7.78 -14.08 1.84
N TYR A 93 -6.82 -13.60 1.06
CA TYR A 93 -7.12 -12.98 -0.22
C TYR A 93 -7.28 -14.07 -1.30
N ASP A 94 -8.49 -14.27 -1.77
CA ASP A 94 -8.87 -15.21 -2.82
C ASP A 94 -9.20 -14.53 -4.16
N GLY A 95 -8.88 -13.24 -4.27
CA GLY A 95 -9.08 -12.45 -5.49
C GLY A 95 -8.02 -12.71 -6.57
N PRO A 96 -8.19 -12.13 -7.75
CA PRO A 96 -7.26 -12.30 -8.87
C PRO A 96 -5.95 -11.54 -8.67
N MET A 97 -4.95 -11.84 -9.52
CA MET A 97 -3.80 -10.97 -9.69
C MET A 97 -4.23 -9.60 -10.24
N VAL A 98 -3.62 -8.53 -9.72
CA VAL A 98 -3.91 -7.16 -10.13
C VAL A 98 -2.76 -6.52 -10.93
N ASP A 99 -3.06 -5.44 -11.64
CA ASP A 99 -2.05 -4.67 -12.40
C ASP A 99 -1.28 -3.69 -11.52
N PHE A 100 -1.91 -3.24 -10.42
CA PHE A 100 -1.35 -2.22 -9.54
C PHE A 100 -1.64 -2.56 -8.08
N ILE A 101 -0.59 -2.54 -7.25
CA ILE A 101 -0.73 -2.63 -5.79
C ILE A 101 -0.24 -1.32 -5.20
N CYS A 102 -1.00 -0.71 -4.31
CA CYS A 102 -0.54 0.38 -3.45
C CYS A 102 -0.66 -0.03 -1.98
N SER A 103 0.21 0.52 -1.14
CA SER A 103 0.18 0.27 0.29
C SER A 103 0.79 1.41 1.09
N ASN A 104 0.16 1.68 2.23
CA ASN A 104 0.75 2.46 3.32
C ASN A 104 0.83 1.53 4.54
N PRO A 105 1.85 0.67 4.62
CA PRO A 105 1.95 -0.35 5.66
C PRO A 105 2.34 0.25 7.02
N PRO A 106 2.25 -0.52 8.11
CA PRO A 106 2.80 -0.09 9.39
C PRO A 106 4.32 0.13 9.28
N HIS A 107 4.79 1.31 9.71
CA HIS A 107 6.19 1.75 9.49
C HIS A 107 7.08 1.65 10.73
N LEU A 108 6.50 1.41 11.91
CA LEU A 108 7.26 1.45 13.15
C LEU A 108 7.75 0.06 13.53
N VAL A 109 9.05 -0.10 13.62
CA VAL A 109 9.66 -1.32 14.14
C VAL A 109 9.82 -1.19 15.65
N ALA A 110 8.77 -1.48 16.38
CA ALA A 110 8.76 -1.44 17.84
C ALA A 110 7.92 -2.62 18.37
N LYS A 111 8.15 -2.99 19.62
CA LYS A 111 7.32 -4.01 20.25
C LYS A 111 5.92 -3.44 20.53
N PRO A 112 4.85 -4.20 20.21
CA PRO A 112 3.47 -3.73 20.42
C PRO A 112 3.17 -3.28 21.84
N GLU A 113 3.82 -3.89 22.84
CA GLU A 113 3.64 -3.56 24.25
C GLU A 113 4.09 -2.14 24.56
N THR A 114 5.13 -1.66 23.87
CA THR A 114 5.64 -0.29 24.04
C THR A 114 4.62 0.75 23.59
N LEU A 115 3.88 0.45 22.51
CA LEU A 115 2.88 1.36 21.97
C LEU A 115 1.54 1.32 22.69
N LYS A 116 1.14 0.17 23.24
CA LYS A 116 -0.09 0.05 24.04
C LYS A 116 -0.17 1.02 25.22
N GLN A 117 0.96 1.51 25.68
CA GLN A 117 1.02 2.53 26.72
C GLN A 117 0.54 3.91 26.23
N TYR A 118 0.51 4.13 24.92
CA TYR A 118 0.24 5.43 24.31
C TYR A 118 -1.02 5.44 23.44
N THR A 119 -1.66 4.29 23.22
CA THR A 119 -2.85 4.19 22.39
C THR A 119 -3.79 3.10 22.88
N GLU A 120 -5.10 3.38 22.78
CA GLU A 120 -6.18 2.41 23.00
C GLU A 120 -6.48 1.58 21.75
N TYR A 121 -5.88 1.92 20.61
CA TYR A 121 -6.09 1.22 19.35
C TYR A 121 -5.10 0.07 19.15
N ASP A 122 -5.42 -0.82 18.22
CA ASP A 122 -4.54 -1.95 17.88
C ASP A 122 -3.18 -1.43 17.37
N PRO A 123 -2.07 -1.78 18.03
CA PRO A 123 -0.75 -1.29 17.64
C PRO A 123 -0.32 -1.75 16.24
N ARG A 124 -0.91 -2.81 15.68
CA ARG A 124 -0.62 -3.27 14.32
C ARG A 124 -1.00 -2.26 13.23
N ILE A 125 -1.77 -1.24 13.55
CA ILE A 125 -2.04 -0.12 12.64
C ILE A 125 -0.75 0.65 12.31
N TRP A 126 0.22 0.69 13.24
CA TRP A 126 1.46 1.47 13.07
C TRP A 126 2.74 0.64 13.17
N VAL A 127 2.66 -0.54 13.84
CA VAL A 127 3.85 -1.35 14.15
C VAL A 127 3.90 -2.59 13.29
N ASP A 128 5.02 -2.75 12.60
CA ASP A 128 5.44 -3.99 11.95
C ASP A 128 6.51 -4.67 12.82
N GLU A 129 6.08 -5.54 13.71
CA GLU A 129 6.99 -6.25 14.61
C GLU A 129 7.91 -7.17 13.82
N ASP A 130 9.22 -6.99 13.99
CA ASP A 130 10.26 -7.78 13.29
C ASP A 130 10.07 -7.84 11.76
N TRP A 131 9.48 -6.81 11.17
CA TRP A 131 9.19 -6.79 9.73
C TRP A 131 8.27 -7.92 9.27
N HIS A 132 7.33 -8.35 10.12
CA HIS A 132 6.43 -9.45 9.85
C HIS A 132 5.60 -9.20 8.59
N PHE A 133 4.94 -8.04 8.53
CA PHE A 133 4.14 -7.66 7.36
C PHE A 133 4.99 -7.62 6.10
N HIS A 134 6.11 -6.89 6.12
CA HIS A 134 6.95 -6.70 4.93
C HIS A 134 7.53 -8.01 4.42
N LYS A 135 8.08 -8.85 5.30
CA LYS A 135 8.60 -10.17 4.94
C LYS A 135 7.54 -11.04 4.26
N LYS A 136 6.34 -11.06 4.82
CA LYS A 136 5.21 -11.84 4.33
C LYS A 136 4.67 -11.30 3.00
N PHE A 137 4.49 -9.99 2.92
CA PHE A 137 4.02 -9.30 1.72
C PHE A 137 4.95 -9.56 0.52
N PHE A 138 6.25 -9.31 0.67
CA PHE A 138 7.19 -9.48 -0.43
C PHE A 138 7.40 -10.94 -0.83
N LYS A 139 7.32 -11.87 0.12
CA LYS A 139 7.38 -13.31 -0.15
C LYS A 139 6.28 -13.75 -1.14
N ASP A 140 5.07 -13.25 -0.94
CA ASP A 140 3.90 -13.69 -1.69
C ASP A 140 3.46 -12.72 -2.81
N LEU A 141 4.10 -11.58 -2.95
CA LEU A 141 3.80 -10.55 -3.96
C LEU A 141 3.68 -11.14 -5.38
N HIS A 142 4.53 -12.11 -5.72
CA HIS A 142 4.55 -12.76 -7.03
C HIS A 142 3.27 -13.54 -7.40
N LYS A 143 2.42 -13.85 -6.42
CA LYS A 143 1.14 -14.56 -6.63
C LYS A 143 0.01 -13.60 -7.01
N TYR A 144 0.17 -12.30 -6.70
CA TYR A 144 -0.93 -11.34 -6.74
C TYR A 144 -0.64 -10.08 -7.55
N LEU A 145 0.62 -9.76 -7.84
CA LEU A 145 0.99 -8.68 -8.75
C LEU A 145 1.41 -9.27 -10.10
N LYS A 146 0.72 -8.87 -11.17
CA LYS A 146 1.05 -9.30 -12.53
C LYS A 146 2.45 -8.85 -12.93
N VAL A 147 3.13 -9.66 -13.75
CA VAL A 147 4.39 -9.27 -14.39
C VAL A 147 4.16 -8.02 -15.25
N GLY A 148 5.03 -7.03 -15.10
CA GLY A 148 4.86 -5.71 -15.71
C GLY A 148 3.94 -4.78 -14.92
N GLY A 149 3.27 -5.27 -13.88
CA GLY A 149 2.47 -4.49 -12.96
C GLY A 149 3.34 -3.59 -12.07
N HIS A 150 2.68 -2.73 -11.29
CA HIS A 150 3.37 -1.72 -10.49
C HIS A 150 3.02 -1.84 -9.00
N LEU A 151 4.02 -1.60 -8.17
CA LEU A 151 3.91 -1.53 -6.73
C LEU A 151 4.24 -0.10 -6.27
N LEU A 152 3.31 0.53 -5.56
CA LEU A 152 3.48 1.85 -4.97
C LEU A 152 3.42 1.74 -3.45
N LEU A 153 4.53 2.03 -2.81
CA LEU A 153 4.63 2.00 -1.35
C LEU A 153 4.76 3.41 -0.78
N MET A 154 4.21 3.60 0.42
CA MET A 154 4.48 4.74 1.26
C MET A 154 5.25 4.25 2.48
N GLU A 155 6.48 4.73 2.69
CA GLU A 155 7.41 4.16 3.66
C GLU A 155 8.09 5.22 4.52
N ASN A 156 8.57 4.79 5.68
CA ASN A 156 9.40 5.61 6.57
C ASN A 156 10.89 5.33 6.28
N LYS A 157 11.58 6.29 5.71
CA LYS A 157 12.99 6.16 5.30
C LYS A 157 13.97 5.82 6.42
N PHE A 158 13.62 6.09 7.67
CA PHE A 158 14.47 5.74 8.81
C PHE A 158 14.26 4.32 9.30
N ALA A 159 13.15 3.72 8.94
CA ALA A 159 12.81 2.36 9.32
C ALA A 159 12.94 1.39 8.14
N PHE A 160 12.52 1.79 6.94
CA PHE A 160 12.45 0.93 5.77
C PHE A 160 12.90 1.67 4.51
N GLY A 161 14.15 1.50 4.13
CA GLY A 161 14.72 2.08 2.91
C GLY A 161 14.70 1.12 1.72
N ASN A 162 14.97 1.66 0.53
CA ASN A 162 14.97 0.88 -0.71
C ASN A 162 15.87 -0.36 -0.68
N GLU A 163 17.00 -0.31 0.02
CA GLU A 163 17.90 -1.48 0.16
C GLU A 163 17.21 -2.66 0.85
N MET A 164 16.38 -2.37 1.85
CA MET A 164 15.61 -3.40 2.53
C MET A 164 14.54 -3.99 1.62
N ILE A 165 13.85 -3.15 0.83
CA ILE A 165 12.89 -3.60 -0.18
C ILE A 165 13.57 -4.57 -1.16
N TYR A 166 14.73 -4.19 -1.70
CA TYR A 166 15.47 -5.04 -2.63
C TYR A 166 15.98 -6.34 -2.01
N SER A 167 16.31 -6.33 -0.72
CA SER A 167 16.71 -7.55 -0.02
C SER A 167 15.56 -8.56 0.13
N MET A 168 14.32 -8.07 0.19
CA MET A 168 13.12 -8.91 0.29
C MET A 168 12.53 -9.28 -1.07
N CYS A 169 12.71 -8.43 -2.09
CA CYS A 169 12.22 -8.69 -3.44
C CYS A 169 13.15 -8.10 -4.51
N ASN A 170 13.97 -8.95 -5.11
CA ASN A 170 14.92 -8.56 -6.15
C ASN A 170 14.33 -8.47 -7.58
N ARG A 171 13.00 -8.51 -7.70
CA ARG A 171 12.26 -8.40 -8.97
C ARG A 171 11.64 -7.02 -9.19
N LEU A 172 12.01 -6.05 -8.37
CA LEU A 172 11.48 -4.70 -8.39
C LEU A 172 12.45 -3.72 -9.05
N GLU A 173 12.03 -3.12 -10.15
CA GLU A 173 12.70 -2.00 -10.79
C GLU A 173 12.21 -0.70 -10.16
N HIS A 174 13.11 0.11 -9.61
CA HIS A 174 12.79 1.44 -9.12
C HIS A 174 12.46 2.37 -10.29
N ILE A 175 11.27 2.96 -10.26
CA ILE A 175 10.80 3.88 -11.30
C ILE A 175 10.91 5.32 -10.82
N LYS A 176 10.38 5.62 -9.63
CA LYS A 176 10.34 6.98 -9.12
C LYS A 176 10.07 7.01 -7.62
N GLU A 177 10.55 8.05 -6.99
CA GLU A 177 10.35 8.33 -5.58
C GLU A 177 9.85 9.76 -5.36
N TRP A 178 9.03 9.96 -4.34
CA TRP A 178 8.51 11.26 -3.91
C TRP A 178 8.68 11.41 -2.40
N GLN A 179 9.33 12.48 -1.98
CA GLN A 179 9.38 12.83 -0.57
C GLN A 179 8.05 13.48 -0.16
N ILE A 180 7.40 12.93 0.88
CA ILE A 180 6.16 13.47 1.45
C ILE A 180 6.50 14.45 2.58
N ASN A 181 7.36 14.03 3.50
CA ASN A 181 7.89 14.85 4.58
C ASN A 181 9.29 14.36 4.98
N GLU A 182 9.87 14.86 6.06
CA GLU A 182 11.24 14.51 6.49
C GLU A 182 11.43 13.00 6.73
N ARG A 183 10.36 12.28 7.10
CA ARG A 183 10.41 10.87 7.48
C ARG A 183 9.81 9.95 6.44
N VAL A 184 8.78 10.42 5.74
CA VAL A 184 7.94 9.58 4.88
C VAL A 184 8.18 9.90 3.42
N TYR A 185 8.34 8.87 2.63
CA TYR A 185 8.46 8.93 1.17
C TYR A 185 7.48 7.94 0.52
N SER A 186 7.23 8.12 -0.76
CA SER A 186 6.49 7.16 -1.57
C SER A 186 7.36 6.71 -2.72
N VAL A 187 7.36 5.44 -3.04
CA VAL A 187 8.19 4.85 -4.08
C VAL A 187 7.37 3.96 -5.00
N LEU A 188 7.58 4.14 -6.30
CA LEU A 188 6.96 3.35 -7.36
C LEU A 188 7.97 2.37 -7.94
N PHE A 189 7.59 1.10 -7.99
CA PHE A 189 8.33 0.03 -8.62
C PHE A 189 7.54 -0.58 -9.77
N LYS A 190 8.26 -1.16 -10.74
CA LYS A 190 7.73 -2.09 -11.72
C LYS A 190 8.17 -3.50 -11.39
N TYR A 191 7.24 -4.46 -11.47
CA TYR A 191 7.49 -5.84 -11.13
C TYR A 191 7.88 -6.68 -12.37
N HIS A 192 8.94 -7.47 -12.23
CA HIS A 192 9.48 -8.34 -13.28
C HIS A 192 9.34 -9.82 -12.93
N ASP A 193 9.33 -10.69 -13.94
CA ASP A 193 9.29 -12.15 -13.78
C ASP A 193 10.62 -12.75 -13.32
N LYS A 194 11.73 -12.01 -13.52
CA LYS A 194 13.09 -12.39 -13.15
C LYS A 194 13.72 -11.33 -12.24
N GLU A 195 14.84 -11.69 -11.66
CA GLU A 195 15.67 -10.74 -10.92
C GLU A 195 15.97 -9.50 -11.76
N PHE A 196 15.74 -8.35 -11.17
CA PHE A 196 16.09 -7.07 -11.75
C PHE A 196 17.35 -6.54 -11.05
N ILE A 197 18.44 -6.45 -11.80
CA ILE A 197 19.70 -5.89 -11.29
C ILE A 197 19.62 -4.38 -11.46
N ASN A 198 19.34 -3.67 -10.38
CA ASN A 198 19.42 -2.22 -10.35
C ASN A 198 20.89 -1.80 -10.55
N LYS A 199 21.23 -1.28 -11.71
CA LYS A 199 22.61 -0.85 -12.06
C LYS A 199 23.14 0.29 -11.17
N GLU A 200 22.29 0.96 -10.42
CA GLU A 200 22.70 1.97 -9.43
C GLU A 200 23.40 1.40 -8.19
N LYS A 201 23.32 0.08 -7.95
CA LYS A 201 24.08 -0.56 -6.86
C LYS A 201 25.61 -0.54 -7.03
N GLU A 202 26.12 -0.36 -8.25
CA GLU A 202 27.56 -0.34 -8.50
C GLU A 202 28.24 0.99 -8.13
N SER A 203 27.49 2.09 -7.92
CA SER A 203 28.07 3.40 -7.63
C SER A 203 28.31 3.70 -6.13
N TYR A 204 27.83 2.84 -5.22
CA TYR A 204 28.01 3.04 -3.78
C TYR A 204 29.03 2.09 -3.13
N LEU A 205 29.74 1.31 -3.92
CA LEU A 205 30.81 0.39 -3.47
C LEU A 205 32.22 0.85 -3.85
N ILE A 206 32.42 2.14 -4.08
CA ILE A 206 33.76 2.72 -4.29
C ILE A 206 34.05 3.74 -3.19
#